data_2b30930a7e2d224805ed6d7a2135a7b6
#
_entry.id   2b30930a7e2d224805ed6d7a2135a7b6
#
_cell.length_a   1.000
_cell.length_b   1.000
_cell.length_c   1.000
_cell.angle_alpha   90.00
_cell.angle_beta   90.00
_cell.angle_gamma   90.00
#
_symmetry.space_group_name_H-M   'P 1'
#
loop_
_entity.id
_entity.type
_entity.pdbx_description
1 polymer ?
#
loop_
_entity_poly.entity_id
_entity_poly.type
_entity_poly.pdbx_seq_one_letter_code
_entity_poly.pdbx_strand_id
1 'polypeptide(L)'
;MKKFITLAIAIMFSFSLFAQGNKGVIWETGSFNEVLAKAKKSKGKKLVFMDCYTSWCGPCKRMANEVFPTEEAGKYFNAKFINVKFDMEKGEGKDLLKRYKVAAFPTFLILDADGNEIGRVVGGGKLNEFIALVEKAMDVNNSPKKIKEKYDADKTVDNAAMYFKALSDAYMKNESKAFAEEVINNFKPSELFSETLWTYLKQNVGNSEKIHQYLVDHKDIAASKIGSENVNALLLQLYINKLYFYLTGDAVYGKIKKEEVTDDVVKSCISIVRLIAPSDDCFSTTIAKLAELRMEGKAEDIAKMYNYYNFAGENEAQIDSIEMLFIKLKEIGKENIEEYYKQKVEFYEDAIKNSNSWKDFFVQSKEKQNK
;
A
#
# COMPACT_ATOMS: atom_id res chain seq x y z
N MET A 1 -25.54 -43.45 -56.25
CA MET A 1 -24.27 -42.79 -55.91
C MET A 1 -24.35 -41.34 -55.50
N LYS A 2 -25.30 -40.52 -56.01
CA LYS A 2 -25.40 -39.09 -55.60
C LYS A 2 -25.87 -38.82 -54.13
N LYS A 3 -26.58 -39.74 -53.50
CA LYS A 3 -27.10 -39.62 -52.10
C LYS A 3 -26.00 -39.89 -51.03
N PHE A 4 -25.00 -40.69 -51.34
CA PHE A 4 -23.92 -40.96 -50.39
C PHE A 4 -22.82 -39.89 -50.33
N ILE A 5 -22.65 -39.13 -51.42
CA ILE A 5 -21.70 -38.02 -51.50
C ILE A 5 -22.17 -36.82 -50.69
N THR A 6 -23.49 -36.57 -50.65
CA THR A 6 -24.06 -35.45 -49.89
C THR A 6 -23.98 -35.71 -48.35
N LEU A 7 -24.06 -36.95 -47.91
CA LEU A 7 -23.95 -37.29 -46.47
C LEU A 7 -22.51 -37.20 -45.99
N ALA A 8 -21.51 -37.58 -46.83
CA ALA A 8 -20.08 -37.48 -46.48
C ALA A 8 -19.61 -36.00 -46.37
N ILE A 9 -20.13 -35.08 -47.19
CA ILE A 9 -19.82 -33.66 -47.15
C ILE A 9 -20.46 -33.01 -45.92
N ALA A 10 -21.66 -33.41 -45.50
CA ALA A 10 -22.35 -32.92 -44.29
C ALA A 10 -21.58 -33.35 -43.02
N ILE A 11 -21.00 -34.54 -42.97
CA ILE A 11 -20.20 -35.02 -41.83
C ILE A 11 -18.83 -34.33 -41.76
N MET A 12 -18.20 -34.00 -42.92
CA MET A 12 -16.95 -33.23 -42.91
C MET A 12 -17.16 -31.76 -42.52
N PHE A 13 -18.34 -31.17 -42.79
CA PHE A 13 -18.63 -29.79 -42.38
C PHE A 13 -18.99 -29.66 -40.90
N SER A 14 -19.50 -30.73 -40.29
CA SER A 14 -19.80 -30.75 -38.85
C SER A 14 -18.56 -30.92 -37.97
N PHE A 15 -17.45 -31.44 -38.49
CA PHE A 15 -16.18 -31.53 -37.74
C PHE A 15 -15.35 -30.25 -37.76
N SER A 16 -15.63 -29.30 -38.68
CA SER A 16 -14.92 -28.03 -38.77
C SER A 16 -15.40 -26.95 -37.81
N LEU A 17 -16.53 -27.16 -37.08
CA LEU A 17 -17.07 -26.21 -36.11
C LEU A 17 -16.57 -26.44 -34.67
N PHE A 18 -15.81 -27.49 -34.42
CA PHE A 18 -15.26 -27.78 -33.08
C PHE A 18 -13.81 -27.31 -32.87
N ALA A 19 -13.20 -26.63 -33.83
CA ALA A 19 -11.82 -26.17 -33.78
C ALA A 19 -11.65 -24.66 -33.53
N GLN A 20 -12.69 -23.93 -33.08
CA GLN A 20 -12.49 -22.63 -32.43
C GLN A 20 -12.21 -22.88 -30.95
N GLY A 21 -11.06 -23.45 -30.65
CA GLY A 21 -10.58 -23.57 -29.29
C GLY A 21 -10.49 -22.18 -28.67
N ASN A 22 -11.08 -22.01 -27.48
CA ASN A 22 -10.89 -20.83 -26.65
C ASN A 22 -9.42 -20.49 -26.61
N LYS A 23 -9.03 -19.39 -27.27
CA LYS A 23 -7.64 -18.98 -27.37
C LYS A 23 -7.05 -18.57 -26.03
N GLY A 24 -7.85 -18.15 -25.06
CA GLY A 24 -7.43 -17.64 -23.77
C GLY A 24 -7.54 -18.63 -22.61
N VAL A 25 -7.36 -18.12 -21.40
CA VAL A 25 -7.51 -18.87 -20.14
C VAL A 25 -8.96 -19.30 -19.97
N ILE A 26 -9.18 -20.60 -19.71
CA ILE A 26 -10.48 -21.19 -19.43
C ILE A 26 -10.73 -21.09 -17.94
N TRP A 27 -11.79 -20.39 -17.56
CA TRP A 27 -12.18 -20.15 -16.18
C TRP A 27 -13.33 -21.09 -15.78
N GLU A 28 -13.16 -21.78 -14.64
CA GLU A 28 -14.21 -22.56 -14.02
C GLU A 28 -15.27 -21.64 -13.40
N THR A 29 -16.53 -22.06 -13.48
CA THR A 29 -17.69 -21.30 -13.00
C THR A 29 -18.32 -21.85 -11.72
N GLY A 30 -17.79 -22.94 -11.18
CA GLY A 30 -18.31 -23.60 -9.97
C GLY A 30 -17.88 -22.94 -8.67
N SER A 31 -18.39 -23.45 -7.55
CA SER A 31 -17.95 -23.10 -6.20
C SER A 31 -16.50 -23.49 -5.98
N PHE A 32 -15.85 -22.90 -4.99
CA PHE A 32 -14.46 -23.24 -4.65
C PHE A 32 -14.27 -24.75 -4.36
N ASN A 33 -15.23 -25.35 -3.66
CA ASN A 33 -15.18 -26.78 -3.37
C ASN A 33 -15.28 -27.66 -4.63
N GLU A 34 -16.10 -27.28 -5.63
CA GLU A 34 -16.18 -27.97 -6.90
C GLU A 34 -14.88 -27.85 -7.71
N VAL A 35 -14.22 -26.70 -7.66
CA VAL A 35 -12.90 -26.47 -8.28
C VAL A 35 -11.86 -27.38 -7.63
N LEU A 36 -11.81 -27.45 -6.31
CA LEU A 36 -10.89 -28.37 -5.60
C LEU A 36 -11.18 -29.83 -5.93
N ALA A 37 -12.46 -30.23 -5.98
CA ALA A 37 -12.84 -31.59 -6.37
C ALA A 37 -12.40 -31.93 -7.81
N LYS A 38 -12.44 -30.94 -8.72
CA LYS A 38 -11.93 -31.08 -10.09
C LYS A 38 -10.41 -31.24 -10.10
N ALA A 39 -9.69 -30.45 -9.30
CA ALA A 39 -8.25 -30.57 -9.15
C ALA A 39 -7.85 -31.95 -8.61
N LYS A 40 -8.54 -32.49 -7.59
CA LYS A 40 -8.35 -33.85 -7.07
C LYS A 40 -8.55 -34.93 -8.14
N LYS A 41 -9.60 -34.79 -8.96
CA LYS A 41 -9.86 -35.73 -10.06
C LYS A 41 -8.78 -35.71 -11.15
N SER A 42 -8.02 -34.63 -11.27
CA SER A 42 -6.85 -34.55 -12.16
C SER A 42 -5.68 -35.40 -11.71
N LYS A 43 -5.80 -36.19 -10.64
CA LYS A 43 -4.78 -37.02 -10.00
C LYS A 43 -3.52 -36.24 -9.61
N GLY A 44 -3.71 -35.01 -9.11
CA GLY A 44 -2.63 -34.13 -8.67
C GLY A 44 -1.77 -33.55 -9.80
N LYS A 45 -2.18 -33.72 -11.06
CA LYS A 45 -1.44 -33.20 -12.22
C LYS A 45 -1.65 -31.69 -12.44
N LYS A 46 -2.73 -31.12 -11.88
CA LYS A 46 -3.03 -29.69 -12.00
C LYS A 46 -3.21 -29.05 -10.62
N LEU A 47 -2.61 -27.91 -10.47
CA LEU A 47 -2.85 -27.01 -9.35
C LEU A 47 -4.08 -26.15 -9.62
N VAL A 48 -4.55 -25.43 -8.62
CA VAL A 48 -5.59 -24.40 -8.79
C VAL A 48 -4.91 -23.05 -8.92
N PHE A 49 -5.26 -22.31 -9.98
CA PHE A 49 -4.91 -20.90 -10.15
C PHE A 49 -6.14 -20.06 -9.88
N MET A 50 -6.14 -19.31 -8.78
CA MET A 50 -7.28 -18.51 -8.33
C MET A 50 -7.00 -17.02 -8.47
N ASP A 51 -7.73 -16.34 -9.36
CA ASP A 51 -7.72 -14.90 -9.51
C ASP A 51 -8.66 -14.26 -8.49
N CYS A 52 -8.06 -13.60 -7.50
CA CYS A 52 -8.75 -12.81 -6.48
C CYS A 52 -8.85 -11.37 -6.95
N TYR A 53 -10.05 -10.94 -7.39
CA TYR A 53 -10.26 -9.61 -7.97
C TYR A 53 -11.40 -8.85 -7.26
N THR A 54 -11.55 -7.57 -7.62
CA THR A 54 -12.75 -6.77 -7.33
C THR A 54 -13.23 -6.05 -8.60
N SER A 55 -14.51 -5.71 -8.65
CA SER A 55 -15.13 -5.10 -9.84
C SER A 55 -14.59 -3.70 -10.17
N TRP A 56 -14.06 -2.97 -9.20
CA TRP A 56 -13.48 -1.63 -9.37
C TRP A 56 -11.96 -1.64 -9.66
N CYS A 57 -11.28 -2.77 -9.49
CA CYS A 57 -9.83 -2.89 -9.63
C CYS A 57 -9.34 -2.70 -11.07
N GLY A 58 -8.69 -1.59 -11.34
CA GLY A 58 -8.15 -1.28 -12.68
C GLY A 58 -7.11 -2.29 -13.19
N PRO A 59 -6.07 -2.66 -12.41
CA PRO A 59 -5.12 -3.69 -12.80
C PRO A 59 -5.76 -5.06 -13.05
N CYS A 60 -6.80 -5.45 -12.28
CA CYS A 60 -7.53 -6.69 -12.50
C CYS A 60 -8.22 -6.70 -13.90
N LYS A 61 -8.84 -5.57 -14.25
CA LYS A 61 -9.48 -5.39 -15.57
C LYS A 61 -8.46 -5.50 -16.70
N ARG A 62 -7.25 -4.95 -16.54
CA ARG A 62 -6.19 -5.10 -17.55
C ARG A 62 -5.79 -6.57 -17.72
N MET A 63 -5.57 -7.31 -16.63
CA MET A 63 -5.26 -8.74 -16.71
C MET A 63 -6.36 -9.52 -17.43
N ALA A 64 -7.63 -9.26 -17.07
CA ALA A 64 -8.80 -9.92 -17.65
C ALA A 64 -9.02 -9.62 -19.13
N ASN A 65 -8.71 -8.40 -19.61
CA ASN A 65 -9.02 -7.96 -20.95
C ASN A 65 -7.81 -8.09 -21.92
N GLU A 66 -6.57 -8.00 -21.41
CA GLU A 66 -5.38 -7.90 -22.26
C GLU A 66 -4.46 -9.10 -22.15
N VAL A 67 -4.41 -9.76 -20.98
CA VAL A 67 -3.44 -10.84 -20.72
C VAL A 67 -4.10 -12.22 -20.84
N PHE A 68 -5.11 -12.49 -20.06
CA PHE A 68 -5.74 -13.82 -20.02
C PHE A 68 -6.48 -14.24 -21.29
N PRO A 69 -6.99 -13.34 -22.16
CA PRO A 69 -7.61 -13.76 -23.42
C PRO A 69 -6.61 -14.21 -24.49
N THR A 70 -5.30 -14.02 -24.27
CA THR A 70 -4.28 -14.38 -25.28
C THR A 70 -4.13 -15.89 -25.40
N GLU A 71 -3.77 -16.35 -26.60
CA GLU A 71 -3.55 -17.79 -26.88
C GLU A 71 -2.39 -18.35 -26.05
N GLU A 72 -1.33 -17.55 -25.86
CA GLU A 72 -0.16 -17.91 -25.06
C GLU A 72 -0.54 -18.12 -23.59
N ALA A 73 -1.36 -17.21 -23.03
CA ALA A 73 -1.88 -17.37 -21.67
C ALA A 73 -2.73 -18.65 -21.56
N GLY A 74 -3.63 -18.88 -22.53
CA GLY A 74 -4.43 -20.09 -22.57
C GLY A 74 -3.58 -21.35 -22.61
N LYS A 75 -2.57 -21.40 -23.47
CA LYS A 75 -1.64 -22.55 -23.55
C LYS A 75 -0.93 -22.83 -22.23
N TYR A 76 -0.46 -21.78 -21.56
CA TYR A 76 0.27 -21.94 -20.29
C TYR A 76 -0.66 -22.34 -19.14
N PHE A 77 -1.68 -21.50 -18.86
CA PHE A 77 -2.52 -21.68 -17.67
C PHE A 77 -3.43 -22.91 -17.77
N ASN A 78 -4.04 -23.19 -18.92
CA ASN A 78 -4.92 -24.36 -19.07
C ASN A 78 -4.17 -25.68 -19.01
N ALA A 79 -2.88 -25.72 -19.36
CA ALA A 79 -2.08 -26.93 -19.26
C ALA A 79 -1.75 -27.29 -17.81
N LYS A 80 -1.43 -26.30 -16.96
CA LYS A 80 -0.90 -26.49 -15.61
C LYS A 80 -1.97 -26.39 -14.52
N PHE A 81 -3.06 -25.62 -14.75
CA PHE A 81 -3.98 -25.25 -13.70
C PHE A 81 -5.43 -25.61 -14.03
N ILE A 82 -6.23 -25.73 -12.98
CA ILE A 82 -7.65 -25.49 -12.95
C ILE A 82 -7.81 -24.03 -12.58
N ASN A 83 -8.23 -23.17 -13.54
CA ASN A 83 -8.28 -21.72 -13.33
C ASN A 83 -9.66 -21.32 -12.83
N VAL A 84 -9.75 -20.49 -11.80
CA VAL A 84 -10.97 -19.94 -11.24
C VAL A 84 -10.77 -18.50 -10.86
N LYS A 85 -11.84 -17.71 -10.83
CA LYS A 85 -11.81 -16.31 -10.40
C LYS A 85 -12.96 -16.01 -9.47
N PHE A 86 -12.68 -15.25 -8.40
CA PHE A 86 -13.67 -14.82 -7.42
C PHE A 86 -13.62 -13.33 -7.21
N ASP A 87 -14.79 -12.68 -7.21
CA ASP A 87 -14.94 -11.31 -6.73
C ASP A 87 -14.87 -11.32 -5.19
N MET A 88 -13.80 -10.77 -4.64
CA MET A 88 -13.51 -10.82 -3.20
C MET A 88 -14.50 -10.00 -2.34
N GLU A 89 -15.37 -9.21 -2.97
CA GLU A 89 -16.42 -8.46 -2.28
C GLU A 89 -17.79 -9.11 -2.40
N LYS A 90 -17.92 -10.24 -3.12
CA LYS A 90 -19.20 -10.90 -3.39
C LYS A 90 -19.19 -12.39 -3.08
N GLY A 91 -20.34 -12.90 -2.66
CA GLY A 91 -20.57 -14.33 -2.46
C GLY A 91 -19.46 -15.00 -1.66
N GLU A 92 -19.04 -16.18 -2.13
CA GLU A 92 -17.97 -16.99 -1.55
C GLU A 92 -16.61 -16.27 -1.48
N GLY A 93 -16.37 -15.30 -2.37
CA GLY A 93 -15.13 -14.52 -2.38
C GLY A 93 -14.81 -13.81 -1.07
N LYS A 94 -15.83 -13.36 -0.31
CA LYS A 94 -15.66 -12.73 1.01
C LYS A 94 -15.00 -13.65 2.03
N ASP A 95 -15.35 -14.93 2.01
CA ASP A 95 -14.80 -15.94 2.92
C ASP A 95 -13.38 -16.37 2.45
N LEU A 96 -13.19 -16.47 1.13
CA LEU A 96 -11.89 -16.75 0.53
C LEU A 96 -10.89 -15.61 0.79
N LEU A 97 -11.33 -14.34 0.72
CA LEU A 97 -10.51 -13.18 1.08
C LEU A 97 -9.96 -13.31 2.50
N LYS A 98 -10.81 -13.66 3.48
CA LYS A 98 -10.41 -13.86 4.88
C LYS A 98 -9.52 -15.08 5.04
N ARG A 99 -9.90 -16.22 4.45
CA ARG A 99 -9.16 -17.48 4.52
C ARG A 99 -7.73 -17.34 4.06
N TYR A 100 -7.52 -16.67 2.91
CA TYR A 100 -6.21 -16.48 2.30
C TYR A 100 -5.57 -15.14 2.63
N LYS A 101 -6.19 -14.33 3.52
CA LYS A 101 -5.69 -13.00 3.93
C LYS A 101 -5.29 -12.14 2.73
N VAL A 102 -6.16 -12.06 1.72
CA VAL A 102 -5.93 -11.24 0.53
C VAL A 102 -6.03 -9.76 0.90
N ALA A 103 -4.94 -9.02 0.75
CA ALA A 103 -4.84 -7.62 1.19
C ALA A 103 -4.71 -6.61 0.03
N ALA A 104 -4.52 -7.08 -1.21
CA ALA A 104 -4.37 -6.24 -2.39
C ALA A 104 -4.94 -6.92 -3.64
N PHE A 105 -5.25 -6.15 -4.69
CA PHE A 105 -5.83 -6.68 -5.92
C PHE A 105 -5.08 -6.19 -7.16
N PRO A 106 -4.89 -7.08 -8.16
CA PRO A 106 -5.21 -8.50 -8.14
C PRO A 106 -4.22 -9.29 -7.24
N THR A 107 -4.71 -10.37 -6.63
CA THR A 107 -3.86 -11.41 -6.03
C THR A 107 -4.20 -12.73 -6.72
N PHE A 108 -3.18 -13.43 -7.17
CA PHE A 108 -3.31 -14.73 -7.80
C PHE A 108 -2.75 -15.79 -6.86
N LEU A 109 -3.61 -16.69 -6.41
CA LEU A 109 -3.21 -17.79 -5.52
C LEU A 109 -2.97 -19.08 -6.32
N ILE A 110 -1.90 -19.77 -5.98
CA ILE A 110 -1.59 -21.08 -6.48
C ILE A 110 -1.82 -22.06 -5.34
N LEU A 111 -2.79 -22.94 -5.52
CA LEU A 111 -3.24 -23.85 -4.48
C LEU A 111 -3.04 -25.31 -4.92
N ASP A 112 -2.81 -26.17 -3.94
CA ASP A 112 -2.92 -27.62 -4.15
C ASP A 112 -4.41 -28.06 -4.26
N ALA A 113 -4.63 -29.33 -4.51
CA ALA A 113 -5.96 -29.88 -4.63
C ALA A 113 -6.76 -29.92 -3.31
N ASP A 114 -6.10 -29.74 -2.16
CA ASP A 114 -6.72 -29.63 -0.84
C ASP A 114 -7.03 -28.19 -0.45
N GLY A 115 -6.67 -27.22 -1.30
CA GLY A 115 -6.84 -25.80 -1.08
C GLY A 115 -5.80 -25.19 -0.16
N ASN A 116 -4.64 -25.84 0.01
CA ASN A 116 -3.52 -25.22 0.69
C ASN A 116 -2.76 -24.32 -0.28
N GLU A 117 -2.37 -23.16 0.20
CA GLU A 117 -1.58 -22.23 -0.58
C GLU A 117 -0.15 -22.73 -0.77
N ILE A 118 0.25 -22.89 -2.02
CA ILE A 118 1.64 -23.17 -2.44
C ILE A 118 2.39 -21.85 -2.57
N GLY A 119 1.76 -20.85 -3.19
CA GLY A 119 2.32 -19.52 -3.37
C GLY A 119 1.32 -18.53 -3.90
N ARG A 120 1.73 -17.27 -4.00
CA ARG A 120 0.92 -16.18 -4.54
C ARG A 120 1.73 -15.20 -5.36
N VAL A 121 1.04 -14.52 -6.28
CA VAL A 121 1.53 -13.36 -7.01
C VAL A 121 0.59 -12.21 -6.72
N VAL A 122 1.10 -11.06 -6.30
CA VAL A 122 0.33 -9.85 -6.08
C VAL A 122 0.67 -8.83 -7.14
N GLY A 123 -0.36 -8.25 -7.75
CA GLY A 123 -0.23 -7.36 -8.89
C GLY A 123 -0.26 -8.11 -10.22
N GLY A 124 -0.40 -7.36 -11.32
CA GLY A 124 -0.39 -7.87 -12.68
C GLY A 124 0.79 -7.31 -13.49
N GLY A 125 0.95 -7.78 -14.71
CA GLY A 125 2.02 -7.35 -15.60
C GLY A 125 1.86 -7.91 -17.00
N LYS A 126 2.89 -7.72 -17.83
CA LYS A 126 2.95 -8.36 -19.16
C LYS A 126 3.04 -9.87 -19.00
N LEU A 127 2.47 -10.62 -19.94
CA LEU A 127 2.32 -12.07 -19.84
C LEU A 127 3.61 -12.81 -19.46
N ASN A 128 4.73 -12.53 -20.15
CA ASN A 128 5.98 -13.26 -19.89
C ASN A 128 6.54 -12.99 -18.50
N GLU A 129 6.48 -11.74 -18.04
CA GLU A 129 6.90 -11.34 -16.68
C GLU A 129 5.98 -11.99 -15.64
N PHE A 130 4.68 -11.99 -15.91
CA PHE A 130 3.69 -12.59 -15.04
C PHE A 130 3.85 -14.11 -14.93
N ILE A 131 4.09 -14.80 -16.05
CA ILE A 131 4.41 -16.25 -16.03
C ILE A 131 5.66 -16.52 -15.18
N ALA A 132 6.72 -15.72 -15.31
CA ALA A 132 7.92 -15.89 -14.50
C ALA A 132 7.65 -15.76 -12.99
N LEU A 133 6.77 -14.81 -12.60
CA LEU A 133 6.32 -14.68 -11.20
C LEU A 133 5.50 -15.89 -10.75
N VAL A 134 4.62 -16.42 -11.59
CA VAL A 134 3.82 -17.62 -11.31
C VAL A 134 4.72 -18.85 -11.15
N GLU A 135 5.72 -19.05 -12.04
CA GLU A 135 6.70 -20.15 -11.91
C GLU A 135 7.48 -20.05 -10.60
N LYS A 136 7.95 -18.85 -10.24
CA LYS A 136 8.62 -18.62 -8.96
C LYS A 136 7.71 -18.94 -7.77
N ALA A 137 6.43 -18.58 -7.85
CA ALA A 137 5.46 -18.81 -6.78
C ALA A 137 5.04 -20.31 -6.68
N MET A 138 5.18 -21.09 -7.74
CA MET A 138 4.97 -22.56 -7.70
C MET A 138 6.07 -23.32 -6.97
N ASP A 139 7.26 -22.74 -6.82
CA ASP A 139 8.30 -23.36 -6.00
C ASP A 139 7.95 -23.18 -4.52
N VAL A 140 7.56 -24.28 -3.88
CA VAL A 140 7.18 -24.31 -2.47
C VAL A 140 8.26 -23.74 -1.54
N ASN A 141 9.54 -23.82 -1.94
CA ASN A 141 10.65 -23.26 -1.16
C ASN A 141 10.63 -21.74 -1.09
N ASN A 142 9.95 -21.08 -2.03
CA ASN A 142 9.74 -19.64 -2.05
C ASN A 142 8.51 -19.19 -1.25
N SER A 143 7.71 -20.11 -0.72
CA SER A 143 6.54 -19.75 0.09
C SER A 143 6.97 -19.07 1.40
N PRO A 144 6.22 -18.03 1.87
CA PRO A 144 6.53 -17.40 3.15
C PRO A 144 6.66 -18.39 4.31
N LYS A 145 5.84 -19.44 4.30
CA LYS A 145 5.90 -20.52 5.31
C LYS A 145 7.26 -21.23 5.31
N LYS A 146 7.75 -21.66 4.14
CA LYS A 146 9.03 -22.37 4.03
C LYS A 146 10.23 -21.48 4.35
N ILE A 147 10.16 -20.22 3.94
CA ILE A 147 11.19 -19.24 4.29
C ILE A 147 11.19 -18.97 5.80
N LYS A 148 10.02 -18.93 6.46
CA LYS A 148 9.93 -18.81 7.94
C LYS A 148 10.53 -20.04 8.62
N GLU A 149 10.21 -21.25 8.16
CA GLU A 149 10.79 -22.51 8.68
C GLU A 149 12.33 -22.47 8.58
N LYS A 150 12.88 -21.94 7.49
CA LYS A 150 14.33 -21.77 7.31
C LYS A 150 14.92 -20.79 8.33
N TYR A 151 14.26 -19.64 8.53
CA TYR A 151 14.66 -18.67 9.54
C TYR A 151 14.60 -19.25 10.96
N ASP A 152 13.54 -19.99 11.28
CA ASP A 152 13.37 -20.61 12.61
C ASP A 152 14.44 -21.66 12.92
N ALA A 153 14.91 -22.36 11.89
CA ALA A 153 16.01 -23.34 11.99
C ALA A 153 17.39 -22.68 12.10
N ASP A 154 17.55 -21.50 11.49
CA ASP A 154 18.83 -20.76 11.48
C ASP A 154 18.55 -19.25 11.46
N LYS A 155 18.57 -18.62 12.65
CA LYS A 155 18.25 -17.21 12.89
C LYS A 155 19.40 -16.30 12.50
N THR A 156 19.64 -16.18 11.20
CA THR A 156 20.62 -15.24 10.64
C THR A 156 19.96 -13.97 10.08
N VAL A 157 20.73 -12.90 9.95
CA VAL A 157 20.32 -11.63 9.31
C VAL A 157 19.78 -11.88 7.90
N ASP A 158 20.46 -12.73 7.12
CA ASP A 158 20.06 -13.05 5.75
C ASP A 158 18.73 -13.81 5.68
N ASN A 159 18.54 -14.80 6.55
CA ASN A 159 17.29 -15.54 6.60
C ASN A 159 16.13 -14.66 7.08
N ALA A 160 16.38 -13.74 8.02
CA ALA A 160 15.39 -12.76 8.45
C ALA A 160 15.00 -11.81 7.30
N ALA A 161 15.99 -11.30 6.56
CA ALA A 161 15.75 -10.43 5.40
C ALA A 161 14.99 -11.16 4.28
N MET A 162 15.32 -12.43 4.03
CA MET A 162 14.57 -13.27 3.07
C MET A 162 13.10 -13.41 3.47
N TYR A 163 12.83 -13.62 4.76
CA TYR A 163 11.44 -13.73 5.23
C TYR A 163 10.70 -12.40 5.16
N PHE A 164 11.32 -11.28 5.54
CA PHE A 164 10.72 -9.95 5.33
C PHE A 164 10.39 -9.71 3.85
N LYS A 165 11.31 -10.05 2.96
CA LYS A 165 11.09 -9.93 1.52
C LYS A 165 9.89 -10.76 1.07
N ALA A 166 9.79 -12.01 1.52
CA ALA A 166 8.66 -12.89 1.19
C ALA A 166 7.32 -12.33 1.69
N LEU A 167 7.29 -11.76 2.91
CA LEU A 167 6.12 -11.11 3.47
C LEU A 167 5.73 -9.84 2.68
N SER A 168 6.72 -9.05 2.27
CA SER A 168 6.52 -7.86 1.44
C SER A 168 5.98 -8.21 0.06
N ASP A 169 6.59 -9.17 -0.62
CA ASP A 169 6.17 -9.65 -1.95
C ASP A 169 4.72 -10.22 -1.89
N ALA A 170 4.33 -10.80 -0.75
CA ALA A 170 3.00 -11.33 -0.51
C ALA A 170 1.99 -10.31 0.06
N TYR A 171 2.38 -9.05 0.29
CA TYR A 171 1.57 -7.99 0.94
C TYR A 171 1.04 -8.38 2.34
N MET A 172 1.79 -9.20 3.07
CA MET A 172 1.44 -9.68 4.41
C MET A 172 1.91 -8.70 5.50
N LYS A 173 1.29 -7.53 5.55
CA LYS A 173 1.71 -6.40 6.42
C LYS A 173 1.62 -6.73 7.91
N ASN A 174 0.57 -7.44 8.34
CA ASN A 174 0.39 -7.80 9.75
C ASN A 174 1.45 -8.81 10.21
N GLU A 175 1.74 -9.80 9.37
CA GLU A 175 2.80 -10.77 9.61
C GLU A 175 4.18 -10.11 9.58
N SER A 176 4.41 -9.14 8.68
CA SER A 176 5.65 -8.34 8.65
C SER A 176 5.85 -7.56 9.94
N LYS A 177 4.79 -6.92 10.47
CA LYS A 177 4.83 -6.23 11.77
C LYS A 177 5.14 -7.20 12.91
N ALA A 178 4.41 -8.32 12.99
CA ALA A 178 4.62 -9.31 14.04
C ALA A 178 6.05 -9.88 13.99
N PHE A 179 6.57 -10.12 12.80
CA PHE A 179 7.93 -10.60 12.62
C PHE A 179 8.98 -9.53 12.97
N ALA A 180 8.73 -8.25 12.66
CA ALA A 180 9.59 -7.16 13.08
C ALA A 180 9.70 -7.07 14.61
N GLU A 181 8.58 -7.26 15.32
CA GLU A 181 8.56 -7.31 16.79
C GLU A 181 9.23 -8.57 17.38
N GLU A 182 9.30 -9.67 16.63
CA GLU A 182 10.09 -10.86 16.97
C GLU A 182 11.60 -10.59 16.79
N VAL A 183 11.96 -10.04 15.64
CA VAL A 183 13.35 -9.86 15.19
C VAL A 183 14.15 -8.92 16.10
N ILE A 184 13.52 -7.86 16.64
CA ILE A 184 14.21 -6.94 17.56
C ILE A 184 14.71 -7.59 18.85
N ASN A 185 14.18 -8.78 19.20
CA ASN A 185 14.65 -9.54 20.36
C ASN A 185 15.71 -10.59 20.02
N ASN A 186 15.96 -10.86 18.72
CA ASN A 186 16.83 -11.95 18.28
C ASN A 186 18.20 -11.48 17.81
N PHE A 187 18.36 -10.18 17.51
CA PHE A 187 19.58 -9.61 16.95
C PHE A 187 20.10 -8.43 17.76
N LYS A 188 21.39 -8.16 17.65
CA LYS A 188 22.01 -6.97 18.25
C LYS A 188 21.53 -5.70 17.53
N PRO A 189 21.48 -4.55 18.21
CA PRO A 189 21.11 -3.28 17.57
C PRO A 189 21.92 -2.97 16.30
N SER A 190 23.24 -3.26 16.31
CA SER A 190 24.10 -3.03 15.14
C SER A 190 23.77 -3.89 13.92
N GLU A 191 23.14 -5.05 14.10
CA GLU A 191 22.65 -5.93 13.05
C GLU A 191 21.28 -5.48 12.55
N LEU A 192 20.40 -5.04 13.45
CA LEU A 192 19.06 -4.54 13.13
C LEU A 192 19.11 -3.25 12.32
N PHE A 193 20.04 -2.35 12.63
CA PHE A 193 20.28 -1.12 11.87
C PHE A 193 21.25 -1.31 10.69
N SER A 194 21.57 -2.56 10.30
CA SER A 194 22.24 -2.82 9.03
C SER A 194 21.36 -2.46 7.84
N GLU A 195 21.97 -2.15 6.70
CA GLU A 195 21.23 -1.87 5.46
C GLU A 195 20.26 -3.01 5.10
N THR A 196 20.68 -4.26 5.35
CA THR A 196 19.91 -5.48 5.04
C THR A 196 18.61 -5.55 5.81
N LEU A 197 18.62 -5.39 7.15
CA LEU A 197 17.40 -5.53 7.96
C LEU A 197 16.64 -4.21 8.10
N TRP A 198 17.34 -3.08 8.18
CA TRP A 198 16.70 -1.80 8.40
C TRP A 198 15.74 -1.41 7.27
N THR A 199 16.05 -1.80 6.04
CA THR A 199 15.16 -1.60 4.87
C THR A 199 13.73 -2.11 5.13
N TYR A 200 13.58 -3.19 5.88
CA TYR A 200 12.28 -3.78 6.23
C TYR A 200 11.76 -3.27 7.58
N LEU A 201 12.62 -3.12 8.58
CA LEU A 201 12.21 -2.69 9.93
C LEU A 201 11.66 -1.27 9.95
N LYS A 202 12.25 -0.33 9.20
CA LYS A 202 11.82 1.06 9.14
C LYS A 202 10.34 1.22 8.73
N GLN A 203 9.81 0.31 7.91
CA GLN A 203 8.41 0.34 7.48
C GLN A 203 7.42 0.04 8.64
N ASN A 204 7.92 -0.53 9.72
CA ASN A 204 7.13 -0.90 10.89
C ASN A 204 7.27 0.09 12.05
N VAL A 205 8.19 1.05 11.98
CA VAL A 205 8.45 2.03 13.07
C VAL A 205 7.19 2.84 13.41
N GLY A 206 6.42 3.29 12.39
CA GLY A 206 5.18 4.03 12.61
C GLY A 206 3.97 3.17 12.96
N ASN A 207 4.08 1.84 12.88
CA ASN A 207 2.97 0.92 13.07
C ASN A 207 3.13 0.01 14.31
N SER A 208 4.28 0.08 15.00
CA SER A 208 4.57 -0.71 16.19
C SER A 208 5.26 0.14 17.25
N GLU A 209 4.59 0.32 18.40
CA GLU A 209 5.16 1.01 19.55
C GLU A 209 6.46 0.34 20.04
N LYS A 210 6.55 -0.99 19.96
CA LYS A 210 7.77 -1.72 20.34
C LYS A 210 8.95 -1.37 19.45
N ILE A 211 8.74 -1.31 18.13
CA ILE A 211 9.80 -0.94 17.17
C ILE A 211 10.18 0.53 17.34
N HIS A 212 9.19 1.40 17.56
CA HIS A 212 9.43 2.82 17.85
C HIS A 212 10.30 2.96 19.11
N GLN A 213 9.88 2.36 20.22
CA GLN A 213 10.63 2.45 21.47
C GLN A 213 12.04 1.88 21.33
N TYR A 214 12.18 0.77 20.59
CA TYR A 214 13.49 0.19 20.31
C TYR A 214 14.41 1.17 19.56
N LEU A 215 13.88 1.90 18.57
CA LEU A 215 14.63 2.94 17.85
C LEU A 215 15.06 4.08 18.80
N VAL A 216 14.16 4.53 19.69
CA VAL A 216 14.46 5.57 20.70
C VAL A 216 15.57 5.12 21.63
N ASP A 217 15.46 3.91 22.18
CA ASP A 217 16.42 3.35 23.16
C ASP A 217 17.83 3.14 22.56
N HIS A 218 17.91 2.93 21.24
CA HIS A 218 19.16 2.65 20.53
C HIS A 218 19.52 3.72 19.49
N LYS A 219 19.03 4.95 19.65
CA LYS A 219 19.16 6.04 18.66
C LYS A 219 20.61 6.32 18.25
N ASP A 220 21.56 6.22 19.18
CA ASP A 220 22.96 6.52 18.90
C ASP A 220 23.60 5.43 18.02
N ILE A 221 23.26 4.16 18.25
CA ILE A 221 23.68 3.04 17.39
C ILE A 221 23.01 3.17 16.02
N ALA A 222 21.70 3.49 15.98
CA ALA A 222 20.99 3.74 14.74
C ALA A 222 21.64 4.89 13.95
N ALA A 223 21.89 6.03 14.60
CA ALA A 223 22.55 7.19 13.97
C ALA A 223 23.91 6.85 13.37
N SER A 224 24.71 6.01 14.06
CA SER A 224 26.03 5.57 13.55
C SER A 224 25.94 4.65 12.33
N LYS A 225 24.80 3.96 12.12
CA LYS A 225 24.60 2.98 11.04
C LYS A 225 23.82 3.52 9.85
N ILE A 226 22.77 4.29 10.11
CA ILE A 226 21.84 4.78 9.10
C ILE A 226 21.86 6.32 8.95
N GLY A 227 22.68 7.02 9.72
CA GLY A 227 22.80 8.48 9.71
C GLY A 227 21.82 9.17 10.67
N SER A 228 22.29 10.20 11.35
CA SER A 228 21.51 10.98 12.32
C SER A 228 20.28 11.65 11.68
N GLU A 229 20.41 12.16 10.46
CA GLU A 229 19.29 12.77 9.73
C GLU A 229 18.15 11.79 9.48
N ASN A 230 18.47 10.57 9.07
CA ASN A 230 17.44 9.53 8.84
C ASN A 230 16.74 9.13 10.13
N VAL A 231 17.47 9.02 11.24
CA VAL A 231 16.89 8.72 12.56
C VAL A 231 15.97 9.87 12.99
N ASN A 232 16.45 11.12 12.91
CA ASN A 232 15.68 12.30 13.28
C ASN A 232 14.42 12.44 12.43
N ALA A 233 14.48 12.22 11.12
CA ALA A 233 13.31 12.28 10.22
C ALA A 233 12.23 11.26 10.61
N LEU A 234 12.62 10.02 10.95
CA LEU A 234 11.68 8.99 11.40
C LEU A 234 11.04 9.34 12.74
N LEU A 235 11.83 9.79 13.71
CA LEU A 235 11.33 10.20 15.02
C LEU A 235 10.43 11.42 14.90
N LEU A 236 10.82 12.42 14.10
CA LEU A 236 10.02 13.61 13.84
C LEU A 236 8.64 13.25 13.29
N GLN A 237 8.58 12.38 12.29
CA GLN A 237 7.32 11.91 11.72
C GLN A 237 6.39 11.28 12.78
N LEU A 238 6.93 10.49 13.70
CA LEU A 238 6.15 9.84 14.74
C LEU A 238 5.62 10.84 15.79
N TYR A 239 6.47 11.77 16.22
CA TYR A 239 6.08 12.76 17.22
C TYR A 239 5.07 13.77 16.64
N ILE A 240 5.25 14.20 15.40
CA ILE A 240 4.27 15.01 14.67
C ILE A 240 2.94 14.30 14.57
N ASN A 241 2.92 13.00 14.25
CA ASN A 241 1.69 12.23 14.16
C ASN A 241 0.94 12.19 15.51
N LYS A 242 1.64 12.04 16.63
CA LYS A 242 1.04 12.11 17.97
C LYS A 242 0.49 13.52 18.28
N LEU A 243 1.22 14.58 17.94
CA LEU A 243 0.76 15.96 18.09
C LEU A 243 -0.45 16.27 17.20
N TYR A 244 -0.43 15.79 15.97
CA TYR A 244 -1.55 15.93 15.04
C TYR A 244 -2.81 15.23 15.59
N PHE A 245 -2.68 14.03 16.09
CA PHE A 245 -3.78 13.31 16.74
C PHE A 245 -4.30 14.05 17.97
N TYR A 246 -3.42 14.57 18.80
CA TYR A 246 -3.80 15.40 19.97
C TYR A 246 -4.63 16.62 19.56
N LEU A 247 -4.25 17.26 18.47
CA LEU A 247 -4.90 18.45 17.94
C LEU A 247 -6.22 18.17 17.23
N THR A 248 -6.32 17.12 16.44
CA THR A 248 -7.44 16.89 15.51
C THR A 248 -8.30 15.67 15.83
N GLY A 249 -7.79 14.73 16.61
CA GLY A 249 -8.40 13.41 16.81
C GLY A 249 -8.12 12.41 15.67
N ASP A 250 -7.45 12.86 14.60
CA ASP A 250 -7.08 12.01 13.44
C ASP A 250 -5.60 11.65 13.49
N ALA A 251 -5.24 10.47 12.99
CA ALA A 251 -3.85 10.08 12.77
C ALA A 251 -3.49 10.27 11.29
N VAL A 252 -2.33 10.89 11.01
CA VAL A 252 -1.81 11.00 9.64
C VAL A 252 -1.29 9.65 9.15
N TYR A 253 -0.64 8.90 10.03
CA TYR A 253 -0.05 7.60 9.73
C TYR A 253 -0.49 6.56 10.77
N GLY A 254 -0.92 5.39 10.29
CA GLY A 254 -1.26 4.28 11.17
C GLY A 254 -2.53 4.50 12.01
N LYS A 255 -2.57 3.85 13.17
CA LYS A 255 -3.63 4.01 14.17
C LYS A 255 -3.01 4.44 15.48
N ILE A 256 -3.47 5.54 16.02
CA ILE A 256 -3.11 6.02 17.35
C ILE A 256 -4.31 5.81 18.28
N LYS A 257 -4.08 5.28 19.45
CA LYS A 257 -5.10 5.17 20.48
C LYS A 257 -5.04 6.40 21.38
N LYS A 258 -6.20 6.84 21.85
CA LYS A 258 -6.30 8.03 22.71
C LYS A 258 -5.44 7.90 23.96
N GLU A 259 -5.34 6.69 24.50
CA GLU A 259 -4.55 6.37 25.71
C GLU A 259 -3.03 6.52 25.49
N GLU A 260 -2.58 6.51 24.23
CA GLU A 260 -1.17 6.68 23.85
C GLU A 260 -0.75 8.16 23.79
N VAL A 261 -1.70 9.11 23.96
CA VAL A 261 -1.46 10.55 23.80
C VAL A 261 -1.91 11.28 25.06
N THR A 262 -1.21 11.00 26.18
CA THR A 262 -1.38 11.69 27.46
C THR A 262 -0.68 13.06 27.42
N ASP A 263 -1.01 13.94 28.37
CA ASP A 263 -0.39 15.27 28.49
C ASP A 263 1.14 15.19 28.60
N ASP A 264 1.68 14.22 29.33
CA ASP A 264 3.13 14.03 29.48
C ASP A 264 3.76 13.57 28.15
N VAL A 265 3.08 12.71 27.40
CA VAL A 265 3.51 12.32 26.06
C VAL A 265 3.50 13.54 25.13
N VAL A 266 2.46 14.36 25.17
CA VAL A 266 2.36 15.58 24.34
C VAL A 266 3.48 16.56 24.67
N LYS A 267 3.79 16.83 25.95
CA LYS A 267 4.93 17.67 26.38
C LYS A 267 6.25 17.13 25.84
N SER A 268 6.46 15.82 25.95
CA SER A 268 7.66 15.17 25.43
C SER A 268 7.76 15.31 23.91
N CYS A 269 6.67 15.10 23.17
CA CYS A 269 6.61 15.27 21.73
C CYS A 269 6.95 16.72 21.30
N ILE A 270 6.39 17.73 21.99
CA ILE A 270 6.70 19.14 21.72
C ILE A 270 8.19 19.42 21.90
N SER A 271 8.77 18.97 23.01
CA SER A 271 10.19 19.19 23.31
C SER A 271 11.11 18.53 22.28
N ILE A 272 10.78 17.29 21.88
CA ILE A 272 11.57 16.55 20.90
C ILE A 272 11.42 17.16 19.50
N VAL A 273 10.22 17.50 19.06
CA VAL A 273 10.00 18.15 17.76
C VAL A 273 10.81 19.44 17.66
N ARG A 274 10.80 20.28 18.69
CA ARG A 274 11.61 21.51 18.72
C ARG A 274 13.12 21.26 18.66
N LEU A 275 13.58 20.13 19.19
CA LEU A 275 15.01 19.77 19.20
C LEU A 275 15.49 19.25 17.85
N ILE A 276 14.68 18.45 17.16
CA ILE A 276 15.12 17.70 15.98
C ILE A 276 14.52 18.19 14.64
N ALA A 277 13.50 19.05 14.67
CA ALA A 277 12.93 19.61 13.44
C ALA A 277 13.97 20.51 12.74
N PRO A 278 14.09 20.42 11.42
CA PRO A 278 14.85 21.39 10.64
C PRO A 278 14.34 22.82 10.87
N SER A 279 15.25 23.80 10.80
CA SER A 279 14.92 25.21 11.06
C SER A 279 13.94 25.81 10.03
N ASP A 280 13.86 25.23 8.86
CA ASP A 280 12.96 25.57 7.73
C ASP A 280 11.70 24.70 7.68
N ASP A 281 11.49 23.80 8.64
CA ASP A 281 10.28 22.98 8.74
C ASP A 281 9.18 23.73 9.52
N CYS A 282 8.46 24.56 8.82
CA CYS A 282 7.36 25.35 9.38
C CYS A 282 6.20 24.50 9.87
N PHE A 283 5.91 23.37 9.24
CA PHE A 283 4.83 22.49 9.68
C PHE A 283 5.09 21.89 11.05
N SER A 284 6.30 21.36 11.26
CA SER A 284 6.69 20.78 12.55
C SER A 284 6.71 21.80 13.68
N THR A 285 7.22 23.00 13.42
CA THR A 285 7.27 24.09 14.41
C THR A 285 5.86 24.61 14.74
N THR A 286 5.00 24.74 13.73
CA THR A 286 3.61 25.20 13.91
C THR A 286 2.80 24.18 14.72
N ILE A 287 2.87 22.88 14.40
CA ILE A 287 2.10 21.85 15.12
C ILE A 287 2.54 21.74 16.59
N ALA A 288 3.84 21.89 16.87
CA ALA A 288 4.34 21.90 18.24
C ALA A 288 3.83 23.14 19.02
N LYS A 289 3.79 24.31 18.37
CA LYS A 289 3.26 25.55 18.98
C LYS A 289 1.76 25.47 19.24
N LEU A 290 0.99 24.95 18.32
CA LEU A 290 -0.46 24.75 18.49
C LEU A 290 -0.78 23.76 19.62
N ALA A 291 -0.01 22.68 19.73
CA ALA A 291 -0.17 21.72 20.82
C ALA A 291 0.14 22.35 22.19
N GLU A 292 1.19 23.17 22.28
CA GLU A 292 1.54 23.93 23.48
C GLU A 292 0.42 24.89 23.90
N LEU A 293 -0.06 25.73 22.95
CA LEU A 293 -1.15 26.68 23.22
C LEU A 293 -2.43 25.97 23.70
N ARG A 294 -2.76 24.83 23.11
CA ARG A 294 -3.91 24.04 23.56
C ARG A 294 -3.72 23.50 25.00
N MET A 295 -2.54 23.01 25.33
CA MET A 295 -2.24 22.56 26.70
C MET A 295 -2.33 23.69 27.72
N GLU A 296 -1.96 24.91 27.31
CA GLU A 296 -2.03 26.11 28.14
C GLU A 296 -3.47 26.70 28.21
N GLY A 297 -4.44 26.12 27.47
CA GLY A 297 -5.81 26.62 27.41
C GLY A 297 -5.98 27.92 26.61
N LYS A 298 -5.02 28.29 25.77
CA LYS A 298 -4.97 29.55 25.00
C LYS A 298 -5.70 29.45 23.65
N ALA A 299 -7.00 29.19 23.67
CA ALA A 299 -7.81 29.03 22.45
C ALA A 299 -7.80 30.28 21.56
N GLU A 300 -7.85 31.47 22.16
CA GLU A 300 -7.79 32.75 21.41
C GLU A 300 -6.47 32.93 20.66
N ASP A 301 -5.35 32.49 21.23
CA ASP A 301 -4.05 32.59 20.57
C ASP A 301 -3.92 31.62 19.39
N ILE A 302 -4.57 30.45 19.47
CA ILE A 302 -4.69 29.51 18.35
C ILE A 302 -5.49 30.18 17.21
N ALA A 303 -6.63 30.81 17.51
CA ALA A 303 -7.43 31.51 16.52
C ALA A 303 -6.67 32.71 15.89
N LYS A 304 -5.91 33.46 16.70
CA LYS A 304 -5.03 34.51 16.19
C LYS A 304 -3.94 33.99 15.25
N MET A 305 -3.31 32.89 15.58
CA MET A 305 -2.31 32.26 14.68
C MET A 305 -2.90 31.96 13.29
N TYR A 306 -4.12 31.45 13.24
CA TYR A 306 -4.81 31.19 11.98
C TYR A 306 -4.99 32.49 11.15
N ASN A 307 -5.43 33.58 11.78
CA ASN A 307 -5.68 34.87 11.11
C ASN A 307 -4.39 35.61 10.67
N TYR A 308 -3.27 35.33 11.32
CA TYR A 308 -1.98 35.98 11.03
C TYR A 308 -1.02 35.07 10.22
N TYR A 309 -1.45 33.89 9.83
CA TYR A 309 -0.60 33.01 9.05
C TYR A 309 -0.36 33.64 7.66
N ASN A 310 0.84 34.17 7.48
CA ASN A 310 1.20 34.92 6.26
C ASN A 310 1.80 33.94 5.24
N PHE A 311 1.11 33.73 4.14
CA PHE A 311 1.47 32.78 3.07
C PHE A 311 2.64 33.25 2.19
N ALA A 312 3.24 34.38 2.46
CA ALA A 312 4.29 34.94 1.63
C ALA A 312 5.66 34.28 1.95
N GLY A 313 6.12 33.42 1.08
CA GLY A 313 7.52 33.03 0.98
C GLY A 313 7.88 31.60 1.34
N GLU A 314 6.93 30.71 1.58
CA GLU A 314 7.22 29.34 2.02
C GLU A 314 6.84 28.27 0.99
N ASN A 315 7.33 27.04 1.18
CA ASN A 315 7.03 25.91 0.32
C ASN A 315 5.52 25.62 0.31
N GLU A 316 4.87 25.71 -0.86
CA GLU A 316 3.42 25.55 -1.04
C GLU A 316 2.88 24.27 -0.39
N ALA A 317 3.62 23.15 -0.45
CA ALA A 317 3.20 21.89 0.14
C ALA A 317 3.13 21.93 1.68
N GLN A 318 3.98 22.73 2.33
CA GLN A 318 3.94 22.92 3.79
C GLN A 318 2.77 23.84 4.18
N ILE A 319 2.50 24.86 3.39
CA ILE A 319 1.37 25.78 3.58
C ILE A 319 0.06 25.00 3.55
N ASP A 320 -0.16 24.18 2.52
CA ASP A 320 -1.38 23.37 2.39
C ASP A 320 -1.56 22.41 3.58
N SER A 321 -0.47 21.82 4.07
CA SER A 321 -0.51 20.94 5.24
C SER A 321 -0.88 21.70 6.53
N ILE A 322 -0.39 22.91 6.71
CA ILE A 322 -0.71 23.77 7.86
C ILE A 322 -2.16 24.26 7.76
N GLU A 323 -2.60 24.66 6.59
CA GLU A 323 -3.99 25.08 6.35
C GLU A 323 -4.97 23.95 6.69
N MET A 324 -4.71 22.75 6.18
CA MET A 324 -5.52 21.56 6.49
C MET A 324 -5.53 21.21 7.97
N LEU A 325 -4.44 21.47 8.69
CA LEU A 325 -4.38 21.32 10.13
C LEU A 325 -5.31 22.33 10.82
N PHE A 326 -5.22 23.62 10.49
CA PHE A 326 -6.05 24.66 11.10
C PHE A 326 -7.55 24.43 10.92
N ILE A 327 -7.98 24.03 9.71
CA ILE A 327 -9.39 23.73 9.40
C ILE A 327 -9.98 22.64 10.32
N LYS A 328 -9.14 21.72 10.79
CA LYS A 328 -9.55 20.64 11.69
C LYS A 328 -9.53 21.02 13.18
N LEU A 329 -9.02 22.18 13.53
CA LEU A 329 -8.96 22.61 14.93
C LEU A 329 -10.33 23.09 15.41
N LYS A 330 -10.76 22.58 16.57
CA LYS A 330 -12.03 22.99 17.20
C LYS A 330 -12.08 24.44 17.67
N GLU A 331 -10.92 25.07 17.83
CA GLU A 331 -10.76 26.48 18.19
C GLU A 331 -11.02 27.43 17.03
N ILE A 332 -11.08 26.92 15.79
CA ILE A 332 -11.33 27.72 14.60
C ILE A 332 -12.81 27.66 14.24
N GLY A 333 -13.54 28.77 14.37
CA GLY A 333 -14.95 28.88 13.99
C GLY A 333 -15.14 28.88 12.47
N LYS A 334 -16.35 28.54 12.01
CA LYS A 334 -16.68 28.53 10.56
C LYS A 334 -16.49 29.91 9.91
N GLU A 335 -16.89 30.96 10.61
CA GLU A 335 -16.73 32.33 10.16
C GLU A 335 -15.26 32.70 9.91
N ASN A 336 -14.34 32.22 10.74
CA ASN A 336 -12.92 32.44 10.55
C ASN A 336 -12.39 31.70 9.33
N ILE A 337 -12.90 30.49 9.05
CA ILE A 337 -12.54 29.69 7.88
C ILE A 337 -13.04 30.37 6.60
N GLU A 338 -14.29 30.89 6.58
CA GLU A 338 -14.88 31.57 5.45
C GLU A 338 -14.13 32.87 5.12
N GLU A 339 -13.83 33.68 6.14
CA GLU A 339 -13.08 34.94 5.98
C GLU A 339 -11.65 34.66 5.47
N TYR A 340 -11.00 33.62 5.99
CA TYR A 340 -9.69 33.20 5.53
C TYR A 340 -9.67 32.84 4.03
N TYR A 341 -10.62 32.02 3.57
CA TYR A 341 -10.69 31.66 2.15
C TYR A 341 -10.99 32.88 1.26
N LYS A 342 -11.80 33.80 1.74
CA LYS A 342 -12.05 35.05 1.03
C LYS A 342 -10.77 35.89 0.86
N GLN A 343 -10.00 36.07 1.95
CA GLN A 343 -8.72 36.77 1.89
C GLN A 343 -7.69 36.06 1.01
N LYS A 344 -7.65 34.70 1.04
CA LYS A 344 -6.79 33.91 0.19
C LYS A 344 -7.13 34.09 -1.30
N VAL A 345 -8.40 34.09 -1.66
CA VAL A 345 -8.86 34.33 -3.03
C VAL A 345 -8.46 35.73 -3.48
N GLU A 346 -8.72 36.77 -2.66
CA GLU A 346 -8.33 38.17 -2.96
C GLU A 346 -6.81 38.28 -3.17
N PHE A 347 -5.99 37.62 -2.33
CA PHE A 347 -4.54 37.62 -2.48
C PHE A 347 -4.09 37.01 -3.81
N TYR A 348 -4.64 35.86 -4.19
CA TYR A 348 -4.30 35.22 -5.46
C TYR A 348 -4.81 36.03 -6.67
N GLU A 349 -6.00 36.62 -6.59
CA GLU A 349 -6.50 37.49 -7.64
C GLU A 349 -5.59 38.71 -7.86
N ASP A 350 -5.10 39.33 -6.78
CA ASP A 350 -4.17 40.45 -6.87
C ASP A 350 -2.78 40.03 -7.39
N ALA A 351 -2.27 38.86 -6.95
CA ALA A 351 -1.03 38.29 -7.48
C ALA A 351 -1.14 37.99 -8.98
N ILE A 352 -2.27 37.45 -9.44
CA ILE A 352 -2.55 37.19 -10.87
C ILE A 352 -2.63 38.52 -11.66
N LYS A 353 -3.32 39.54 -11.12
CA LYS A 353 -3.43 40.87 -11.76
C LYS A 353 -2.06 41.53 -11.93
N ASN A 354 -1.17 41.37 -10.96
CA ASN A 354 0.13 42.04 -10.90
C ASN A 354 1.29 41.22 -11.52
N SER A 355 1.10 39.95 -11.85
CA SER A 355 2.12 39.09 -12.45
C SER A 355 2.06 39.13 -13.97
N ASN A 356 3.09 39.71 -14.64
CA ASN A 356 3.22 39.67 -16.09
C ASN A 356 3.40 38.24 -16.61
N SER A 357 4.04 37.33 -15.87
CA SER A 357 4.27 35.94 -16.27
C SER A 357 2.98 35.13 -16.36
N TRP A 358 2.00 35.39 -15.51
CA TRP A 358 0.69 34.73 -15.54
C TRP A 358 -0.16 35.25 -16.70
N LYS A 359 -0.06 36.56 -17.02
CA LYS A 359 -0.72 37.13 -18.22
C LYS A 359 -0.21 36.45 -19.49
N ASP A 360 1.10 36.24 -19.62
CA ASP A 360 1.73 35.56 -20.74
C ASP A 360 1.32 34.08 -20.84
N PHE A 361 1.21 33.40 -19.70
CA PHE A 361 0.74 32.01 -19.64
C PHE A 361 -0.71 31.85 -20.11
N PHE A 362 -1.63 32.75 -19.66
CA PHE A 362 -3.04 32.73 -20.08
C PHE A 362 -3.23 33.13 -21.55
N VAL A 363 -2.42 34.05 -22.06
CA VAL A 363 -2.43 34.41 -23.51
C VAL A 363 -1.99 33.21 -24.34
N GLN A 364 -0.88 32.56 -23.99
CA GLN A 364 -0.37 31.38 -24.71
C GLN A 364 -1.31 30.17 -24.62
N SER A 365 -2.01 29.97 -23.50
CA SER A 365 -2.98 28.89 -23.35
C SER A 365 -4.23 29.08 -24.21
N LYS A 366 -4.71 30.31 -24.34
CA LYS A 366 -5.83 30.68 -25.25
C LYS A 366 -5.47 30.54 -26.73
N GLU A 367 -4.26 30.89 -27.11
CA GLU A 367 -3.78 30.72 -28.49
C GLU A 367 -3.61 29.25 -28.88
N LYS A 368 -3.28 28.35 -27.92
CA LYS A 368 -3.22 26.90 -28.14
C LYS A 368 -4.58 26.21 -28.22
N GLN A 369 -5.64 26.79 -27.63
CA GLN A 369 -7.00 26.25 -27.71
C GLN A 369 -7.74 26.70 -28.99
N ASN A 370 -7.24 27.72 -29.69
CA ASN A 370 -7.82 28.24 -30.95
C ASN A 370 -7.07 27.77 -32.21
N LYS A 371 -6.15 26.85 -32.09
CA LYS A 371 -5.49 26.10 -33.17
C LYS A 371 -5.85 24.63 -33.10
#